data_8cb5f9f3bbc49dd3b8165b86355f34ee
#
_entry.id   8cb5f9f3bbc49dd3b8165b86355f34ee
#
_cell.length_a   1.000
_cell.length_b   1.000
_cell.length_c   1.000
_cell.angle_alpha   90.00
_cell.angle_beta   90.00
_cell.angle_gamma   90.00
#
_symmetry.space_group_name_H-M   'P 1'
#
loop_
_entity.id
_entity.type
_entity.pdbx_description
1 polymer ?
#
loop_
_entity_poly.entity_id
_entity_poly.type
_entity_poly.pdbx_seq_one_letter_code
_entity_poly.pdbx_strand_id
1 'polypeptide(L)'
;MAIRAVIDTNIWVSALLNPFGFPATLRRFFAEGAFQSVISESILLELAEVLNRPRIKDKYGLTVEDIRELIILIEERSEHVLLSGDISVCRDKDDNQIIETAIKGQAKHIVTRDDDIKFDRNVISFLAKHDIIVSTVAQFLSVIHKE
;
A
#
# COMPACT_ATOMS: atom_id res chain seq x y z
N MET A 1 -9.37 -13.79 -12.53
CA MET A 1 -9.59 -13.19 -11.19
C MET A 1 -8.61 -12.05 -10.95
N ALA A 2 -9.07 -11.01 -10.30
CA ALA A 2 -8.21 -9.87 -10.03
C ALA A 2 -7.16 -10.20 -8.96
N ILE A 3 -5.94 -9.71 -9.18
CA ILE A 3 -4.90 -9.76 -8.17
C ILE A 3 -5.24 -8.74 -7.09
N ARG A 4 -5.23 -9.16 -5.83
CA ARG A 4 -5.57 -8.31 -4.69
C ARG A 4 -4.31 -8.00 -3.89
N ALA A 5 -4.10 -6.73 -3.58
CA ALA A 5 -2.86 -6.27 -2.95
C ALA A 5 -3.10 -5.15 -1.96
N VAL A 6 -2.30 -5.13 -0.90
CA VAL A 6 -2.19 -3.97 -0.01
C VAL A 6 -0.91 -3.23 -0.39
N ILE A 7 -1.05 -1.95 -0.68
CA ILE A 7 0.07 -1.07 -1.04
C ILE A 7 0.40 -0.22 0.18
N ASP A 8 1.64 -0.32 0.64
CA ASP A 8 2.10 0.47 1.80
C ASP A 8 1.99 1.97 1.50
N THR A 9 1.71 2.75 2.53
CA THR A 9 1.56 4.21 2.48
C THR A 9 2.72 4.87 1.75
N ASN A 10 3.96 4.47 2.04
CA ASN A 10 5.15 5.09 1.45
C ASN A 10 5.23 4.90 -0.06
N ILE A 11 4.63 3.85 -0.59
CA ILE A 11 4.58 3.63 -2.03
C ILE A 11 3.67 4.67 -2.69
N TRP A 12 2.49 4.90 -2.11
CA TRP A 12 1.57 5.93 -2.61
C TRP A 12 2.17 7.33 -2.55
N VAL A 13 2.88 7.65 -1.44
CA VAL A 13 3.58 8.92 -1.29
C VAL A 13 4.60 9.08 -2.40
N SER A 14 5.43 8.07 -2.63
CA SER A 14 6.46 8.10 -3.69
C SER A 14 5.84 8.25 -5.08
N ALA A 15 4.67 7.65 -5.31
CA ALA A 15 3.97 7.78 -6.59
C ALA A 15 3.61 9.22 -6.90
N LEU A 16 3.26 9.99 -5.87
CA LEU A 16 2.91 11.40 -6.04
C LEU A 16 4.15 12.27 -6.17
N LEU A 17 5.23 11.96 -5.43
CA LEU A 17 6.43 12.79 -5.39
C LEU A 17 7.33 12.63 -6.63
N ASN A 18 7.29 11.46 -7.29
CA ASN A 18 8.15 11.18 -8.44
C ASN A 18 7.32 10.59 -9.58
N PRO A 19 6.98 11.40 -10.59
CA PRO A 19 6.14 10.93 -11.71
C PRO A 19 6.84 9.94 -12.64
N PHE A 20 8.14 9.74 -12.49
CA PHE A 20 8.91 8.89 -13.39
C PHE A 20 9.33 7.55 -12.77
N GLY A 21 9.04 7.32 -11.50
CA GLY A 21 9.45 6.10 -10.80
C GLY A 21 8.46 4.95 -10.93
N PHE A 22 8.86 3.78 -10.42
CA PHE A 22 8.00 2.61 -10.37
C PHE A 22 6.70 2.83 -9.60
N PRO A 23 6.70 3.56 -8.46
CA PRO A 23 5.44 3.85 -7.77
C PRO A 23 4.43 4.61 -8.62
N ALA A 24 4.88 5.56 -9.44
CA ALA A 24 3.99 6.28 -10.35
C ALA A 24 3.42 5.35 -11.41
N THR A 25 4.22 4.40 -11.90
CA THR A 25 3.75 3.37 -12.83
C THR A 25 2.70 2.48 -12.17
N LEU A 26 2.90 2.11 -10.91
CA LEU A 26 1.93 1.34 -10.13
C LEU A 26 0.60 2.10 -10.02
N ARG A 27 0.65 3.39 -9.72
CA ARG A 27 -0.54 4.23 -9.64
C ARG A 27 -1.31 4.22 -10.96
N ARG A 28 -0.59 4.32 -12.08
CA ARG A 28 -1.23 4.29 -13.40
C ARG A 28 -1.93 2.97 -13.66
N PHE A 29 -1.28 1.84 -13.37
CA PHE A 29 -1.90 0.52 -13.50
C PHE A 29 -3.10 0.37 -12.56
N PHE A 30 -3.01 0.91 -11.37
CA PHE A 30 -4.13 0.91 -10.43
C PHE A 30 -5.33 1.68 -11.00
N ALA A 31 -5.09 2.87 -11.55
CA ALA A 31 -6.14 3.68 -12.15
C ALA A 31 -6.78 2.99 -13.36
N GLU A 32 -6.03 2.13 -14.05
CA GLU A 32 -6.52 1.36 -15.19
C GLU A 32 -7.21 0.05 -14.79
N GLY A 33 -7.24 -0.26 -13.49
CA GLY A 33 -7.90 -1.47 -12.99
C GLY A 33 -7.08 -2.73 -13.09
N ALA A 34 -5.75 -2.63 -13.20
CA ALA A 34 -4.87 -3.79 -13.35
C ALA A 34 -4.82 -4.69 -12.12
N PHE A 35 -5.15 -4.16 -10.95
CA PHE A 35 -5.23 -4.94 -9.73
C PHE A 35 -6.24 -4.30 -8.78
N GLN A 36 -6.68 -5.07 -7.79
CA GLN A 36 -7.59 -4.60 -6.75
C GLN A 36 -6.80 -4.23 -5.51
N SER A 37 -6.81 -2.97 -5.14
CA SER A 37 -6.23 -2.51 -3.87
C SER A 37 -7.19 -2.84 -2.73
N VAL A 38 -6.62 -3.27 -1.60
CA VAL A 38 -7.35 -3.44 -0.34
C VAL A 38 -6.78 -2.43 0.65
N ILE A 39 -7.65 -1.70 1.32
CA ILE A 39 -7.23 -0.64 2.22
C ILE A 39 -8.06 -0.64 3.50
N SER A 40 -7.52 -0.08 4.56
CA SER A 40 -8.24 0.17 5.80
C SER A 40 -8.24 1.66 6.08
N GLU A 41 -9.16 2.10 6.95
CA GLU A 41 -9.24 3.51 7.32
C GLU A 41 -7.93 4.04 7.89
N SER A 42 -7.25 3.23 8.73
CA SER A 42 -5.99 3.65 9.34
C SER A 42 -4.89 3.90 8.30
N ILE A 43 -4.82 3.10 7.26
CA ILE A 43 -3.85 3.30 6.17
C ILE A 43 -4.19 4.58 5.40
N LEU A 44 -5.46 4.78 5.10
CA LEU A 44 -5.90 5.96 4.36
C LEU A 44 -5.65 7.25 5.15
N LEU A 45 -5.93 7.24 6.46
CA LEU A 45 -5.67 8.38 7.33
C LEU A 45 -4.18 8.67 7.45
N GLU A 46 -3.35 7.65 7.56
CA GLU A 46 -1.90 7.81 7.60
C GLU A 46 -1.39 8.46 6.31
N LEU A 47 -1.89 8.01 5.17
CA LEU A 47 -1.52 8.58 3.87
C LEU A 47 -1.87 10.07 3.81
N ALA A 48 -3.09 10.42 4.21
CA ALA A 48 -3.52 11.82 4.22
C ALA A 48 -2.66 12.67 5.14
N GLU A 49 -2.33 12.15 6.33
CA GLU A 49 -1.49 12.85 7.29
C GLU A 49 -0.09 13.09 6.73
N VAL A 50 0.54 12.06 6.16
CA VAL A 50 1.90 12.17 5.62
C VAL A 50 1.95 13.19 4.48
N LEU A 51 1.00 13.15 3.56
CA LEU A 51 0.97 14.04 2.41
C LEU A 51 0.73 15.51 2.80
N ASN A 52 0.09 15.75 3.94
CA ASN A 52 -0.17 17.10 4.42
C ASN A 52 0.93 17.65 5.34
N ARG A 53 1.97 16.87 5.63
CA ARG A 53 3.10 17.37 6.43
C ARG A 53 3.79 18.49 5.66
N PRO A 54 4.08 19.66 6.30
CA PRO A 54 4.75 20.78 5.60
C PRO A 54 6.06 20.36 4.95
N ARG A 55 6.81 19.47 5.58
CA ARG A 55 8.09 18.97 5.06
C ARG A 55 7.92 18.23 3.72
N ILE A 56 6.77 17.61 3.51
CA ILE A 56 6.47 16.90 2.26
C ILE A 56 5.76 17.83 1.28
N LYS A 57 4.67 18.44 1.73
CA LYS A 57 3.81 19.26 0.88
C LYS A 57 4.55 20.46 0.32
N ASP A 58 5.27 21.20 1.18
CA ASP A 58 5.96 22.42 0.76
C ASP A 58 7.20 22.12 -0.05
N LYS A 59 7.98 21.11 0.36
CA LYS A 59 9.23 20.75 -0.32
C LYS A 59 8.99 20.33 -1.77
N TYR A 60 7.92 19.59 -2.02
CA TYR A 60 7.63 19.04 -3.36
C TYR A 60 6.58 19.83 -4.11
N GLY A 61 6.13 20.96 -3.55
CA GLY A 61 5.16 21.81 -4.21
C GLY A 61 3.82 21.16 -4.45
N LEU A 62 3.40 20.28 -3.55
CA LEU A 62 2.13 19.58 -3.70
C LEU A 62 0.97 20.53 -3.44
N THR A 63 -0.02 20.52 -4.32
CA THR A 63 -1.23 21.30 -4.13
C THR A 63 -2.26 20.47 -3.37
N VAL A 64 -3.25 21.14 -2.81
CA VAL A 64 -4.40 20.46 -2.18
C VAL A 64 -5.08 19.56 -3.22
N GLU A 65 -5.13 19.99 -4.45
CA GLU A 65 -5.76 19.23 -5.54
C GLU A 65 -5.00 17.94 -5.84
N ASP A 66 -3.66 18.00 -5.87
CA ASP A 66 -2.83 16.80 -6.10
C ASP A 66 -3.09 15.73 -5.04
N ILE A 67 -3.12 16.16 -3.78
CA ILE A 67 -3.33 15.26 -2.64
C ILE A 67 -4.74 14.68 -2.68
N ARG A 68 -5.73 15.53 -2.89
CA ARG A 68 -7.13 15.12 -2.95
C ARG A 68 -7.36 14.11 -4.08
N GLU A 69 -6.80 14.36 -5.25
CA GLU A 69 -6.96 13.50 -6.42
C GLU A 69 -6.46 12.07 -6.12
N LEU A 70 -5.30 11.95 -5.49
CA LEU A 70 -4.75 10.64 -5.12
C LEU A 70 -5.63 9.95 -4.06
N ILE A 71 -6.03 10.68 -3.02
CA ILE A 71 -6.85 10.12 -1.94
C ILE A 71 -8.20 9.62 -2.49
N ILE A 72 -8.84 10.40 -3.32
CA ILE A 72 -10.13 10.03 -3.94
C ILE A 72 -9.95 8.79 -4.82
N LEU A 73 -8.90 8.75 -5.62
CA LEU A 73 -8.64 7.60 -6.48
C LEU A 73 -8.52 6.32 -5.66
N ILE A 74 -7.75 6.37 -4.58
CA ILE A 74 -7.56 5.22 -3.70
C ILE A 74 -8.87 4.84 -3.00
N GLU A 75 -9.57 5.82 -2.45
CA GLU A 75 -10.81 5.59 -1.72
C GLU A 75 -11.89 4.97 -2.60
N GLU A 76 -12.05 5.47 -3.82
CA GLU A 76 -13.09 4.99 -4.72
C GLU A 76 -12.80 3.63 -5.33
N ARG A 77 -11.52 3.31 -5.56
CA ARG A 77 -11.14 2.10 -6.28
C ARG A 77 -10.61 0.99 -5.40
N SER A 78 -10.49 1.22 -4.09
CA SER A 78 -10.04 0.19 -3.16
C SER A 78 -11.21 -0.46 -2.45
N GLU A 79 -11.01 -1.71 -2.07
CA GLU A 79 -11.92 -2.41 -1.18
C GLU A 79 -11.51 -2.08 0.25
N HIS A 80 -12.48 -1.66 1.06
CA HIS A 80 -12.24 -1.21 2.44
C HIS A 80 -12.53 -2.33 3.42
N VAL A 81 -11.62 -2.56 4.36
CA VAL A 81 -11.79 -3.56 5.41
C VAL A 81 -11.72 -2.91 6.78
N LEU A 82 -12.38 -3.52 7.76
CA LEU A 82 -12.36 -3.06 9.14
C LEU A 82 -11.31 -3.84 9.92
N LEU A 83 -10.49 -3.13 10.69
CA LEU A 83 -9.46 -3.75 11.52
C LEU A 83 -9.98 -3.97 12.93
N SER A 84 -9.56 -5.08 13.55
CA SER A 84 -9.90 -5.40 14.94
C SER A 84 -8.73 -5.18 15.90
N GLY A 85 -7.50 -5.08 15.36
CA GLY A 85 -6.30 -4.94 16.18
C GLY A 85 -5.76 -6.24 16.74
N ASP A 86 -6.20 -7.37 16.20
CA ASP A 86 -5.82 -8.70 16.70
C ASP A 86 -4.44 -9.17 16.24
N ILE A 87 -3.87 -8.54 15.22
CA ILE A 87 -2.59 -8.94 14.66
C ILE A 87 -1.46 -8.20 15.37
N SER A 88 -0.51 -8.97 15.92
CA SER A 88 0.64 -8.42 16.66
C SER A 88 1.89 -9.22 16.32
N VAL A 89 2.28 -9.25 15.07
CA VAL A 89 3.43 -9.99 14.55
C VAL A 89 4.65 -9.10 14.41
N CYS A 90 4.46 -7.86 14.05
CA CYS A 90 5.52 -6.89 13.85
C CYS A 90 5.76 -6.06 15.10
N ARG A 91 6.97 -5.51 15.21
CA ARG A 91 7.31 -4.58 16.30
C ARG A 91 6.56 -3.27 16.16
N ASP A 92 6.37 -2.82 14.93
CA ASP A 92 5.66 -1.58 14.63
C ASP A 92 4.16 -1.85 14.46
N LYS A 93 3.35 -1.09 15.16
CA LYS A 93 1.90 -1.18 15.10
C LYS A 93 1.35 -0.92 13.70
N ASP A 94 1.97 0.01 12.98
CA ASP A 94 1.51 0.38 11.64
C ASP A 94 1.71 -0.79 10.67
N ASP A 95 2.80 -1.55 10.85
CA ASP A 95 3.06 -2.74 10.03
C ASP A 95 2.03 -3.84 10.33
N ASN A 96 1.62 -3.99 11.57
CA ASN A 96 0.56 -4.95 11.94
C ASN A 96 -0.77 -4.59 11.27
N GLN A 97 -1.07 -3.31 11.12
CA GLN A 97 -2.27 -2.85 10.44
C GLN A 97 -2.25 -3.21 8.94
N ILE A 98 -1.07 -3.12 8.32
CA ILE A 98 -0.91 -3.52 6.91
C ILE A 98 -1.17 -5.02 6.77
N ILE A 99 -0.61 -5.83 7.66
CA ILE A 99 -0.80 -7.28 7.64
C ILE A 99 -2.26 -7.64 7.87
N GLU A 100 -2.90 -7.04 8.85
CA GLU A 100 -4.32 -7.30 9.12
C GLU A 100 -5.20 -6.90 7.94
N THR A 101 -4.89 -5.77 7.30
CA THR A 101 -5.61 -5.33 6.11
C THR A 101 -5.54 -6.39 5.01
N ALA A 102 -4.35 -6.96 4.79
CA ALA A 102 -4.17 -8.01 3.78
C ALA A 102 -4.98 -9.27 4.13
N ILE A 103 -4.94 -9.69 5.38
CA ILE A 103 -5.67 -10.90 5.81
C ILE A 103 -7.17 -10.70 5.67
N LYS A 104 -7.70 -9.61 6.21
CA LYS A 104 -9.14 -9.31 6.18
C LYS A 104 -9.67 -9.12 4.78
N GLY A 105 -8.87 -8.53 3.90
CA GLY A 105 -9.26 -8.29 2.52
C GLY A 105 -8.88 -9.42 1.57
N GLN A 106 -8.33 -10.51 2.10
CA GLN A 106 -7.89 -11.66 1.30
C GLN A 106 -6.92 -11.25 0.19
N ALA A 107 -6.04 -10.28 0.49
CA ALA A 107 -4.99 -9.87 -0.41
C ALA A 107 -3.84 -10.87 -0.31
N LYS A 108 -3.33 -11.28 -1.45
CA LYS A 108 -2.20 -12.22 -1.51
C LYS A 108 -0.86 -11.53 -1.70
N HIS A 109 -0.88 -10.22 -1.84
CA HIS A 109 0.32 -9.42 -2.03
C HIS A 109 0.34 -8.23 -1.08
N ILE A 110 1.52 -7.98 -0.49
CA ILE A 110 1.82 -6.74 0.22
C ILE A 110 2.99 -6.11 -0.52
N VAL A 111 2.80 -4.89 -1.00
CA VAL A 111 3.85 -4.15 -1.72
C VAL A 111 4.42 -3.10 -0.79
N THR A 112 5.67 -3.25 -0.42
CA THR A 112 6.31 -2.39 0.58
C THR A 112 7.82 -2.29 0.36
N ARG A 113 8.40 -1.22 0.91
CA ARG A 113 9.85 -1.07 1.05
C ARG A 113 10.30 -1.35 2.50
N ASP A 114 9.34 -1.63 3.38
CA ASP A 114 9.63 -1.79 4.81
C ASP A 114 10.41 -3.08 5.04
N ASP A 115 11.65 -2.94 5.53
CA ASP A 115 12.53 -4.07 5.77
C ASP A 115 12.04 -4.95 6.93
N ASP A 116 11.33 -4.38 7.91
CA ASP A 116 10.76 -5.15 9.01
C ASP A 116 9.71 -6.14 8.51
N ILE A 117 9.00 -5.81 7.45
CA ILE A 117 8.03 -6.73 6.84
C ILE A 117 8.74 -7.68 5.86
N LYS A 118 9.68 -7.16 5.05
CA LYS A 118 10.31 -7.93 3.98
C LYS A 118 11.31 -8.97 4.46
N PHE A 119 12.02 -8.69 5.55
CA PHE A 119 13.16 -9.52 5.97
C PHE A 119 13.01 -10.17 7.33
N ASP A 120 12.03 -9.80 8.15
CA ASP A 120 11.81 -10.44 9.45
C ASP A 120 11.26 -11.85 9.22
N ARG A 121 11.98 -12.85 9.74
CA ARG A 121 11.64 -14.26 9.54
C ARG A 121 10.29 -14.63 10.13
N ASN A 122 9.95 -14.08 11.30
CA ASN A 122 8.68 -14.37 11.96
C ASN A 122 7.52 -13.81 11.15
N VAL A 123 7.70 -12.61 10.59
CA VAL A 123 6.69 -11.96 9.74
C VAL A 123 6.51 -12.74 8.45
N ILE A 124 7.61 -13.10 7.78
CA ILE A 124 7.56 -13.85 6.52
C ILE A 124 6.87 -15.20 6.74
N SER A 125 7.22 -15.91 7.83
CA SER A 125 6.62 -17.20 8.16
C SER A 125 5.12 -17.07 8.43
N PHE A 126 4.72 -16.04 9.16
CA PHE A 126 3.32 -15.76 9.44
C PHE A 126 2.55 -15.47 8.14
N LEU A 127 3.11 -14.64 7.27
CA LEU A 127 2.49 -14.30 6.00
C LEU A 127 2.37 -15.50 5.07
N ALA A 128 3.39 -16.38 5.06
CA ALA A 128 3.36 -17.58 4.25
C ALA A 128 2.21 -18.51 4.65
N LYS A 129 1.84 -18.56 5.92
CA LYS A 129 0.70 -19.35 6.40
C LYS A 129 -0.63 -18.83 5.84
N HIS A 130 -0.68 -17.56 5.46
CA HIS A 130 -1.85 -16.94 4.87
C HIS A 130 -1.72 -16.78 3.35
N ASP A 131 -0.71 -17.40 2.75
CA ASP A 131 -0.43 -17.32 1.31
C ASP A 131 -0.22 -15.89 0.84
N ILE A 132 0.42 -15.06 1.67
CA ILE A 132 0.71 -13.66 1.35
C ILE A 132 2.17 -13.53 0.95
N ILE A 133 2.41 -12.91 -0.20
CA ILE A 133 3.73 -12.64 -0.75
C ILE A 133 4.04 -11.16 -0.55
N VAL A 134 5.24 -10.87 0.00
CA VAL A 134 5.73 -9.50 0.15
C VAL A 134 6.66 -9.21 -1.02
N SER A 135 6.43 -8.12 -1.71
CA SER A 135 7.24 -7.76 -2.88
C SER A 135 7.55 -6.27 -2.93
N THR A 136 8.59 -5.94 -3.69
CA THR A 136 8.88 -4.57 -4.09
C THR A 136 7.88 -4.14 -5.17
N VAL A 137 7.85 -2.83 -5.46
CA VAL A 137 7.00 -2.33 -6.55
C VAL A 137 7.40 -2.98 -7.88
N ALA A 138 8.71 -3.05 -8.17
CA ALA A 138 9.18 -3.64 -9.42
C ALA A 138 8.74 -5.10 -9.57
N GLN A 139 8.84 -5.88 -8.49
CA GLN A 139 8.41 -7.28 -8.50
C GLN A 139 6.90 -7.40 -8.71
N PHE A 140 6.13 -6.56 -8.04
CA PHE A 140 4.68 -6.58 -8.18
C PHE A 140 4.24 -6.17 -9.59
N LEU A 141 4.89 -5.16 -10.17
CA LEU A 141 4.60 -4.75 -11.54
C LEU A 141 4.83 -5.91 -12.53
N SER A 142 5.87 -6.71 -12.30
CA SER A 142 6.10 -7.90 -13.13
C SER A 142 4.97 -8.92 -13.02
N VAL A 143 4.38 -9.06 -11.84
CA VAL A 143 3.27 -9.99 -11.61
C VAL A 143 2.02 -9.54 -12.37
N ILE A 144 1.62 -8.28 -12.20
CA ILE A 144 0.40 -7.77 -12.82
C ILE A 144 0.53 -7.61 -14.34
N HIS A 145 1.74 -7.39 -14.83
CA HIS A 145 1.99 -7.23 -16.26
C HIS A 145 1.83 -8.56 -17.03
N LYS A 146 2.01 -9.69 -16.35
CA LYS A 146 1.87 -11.02 -16.98
C LYS A 146 0.42 -11.46 -17.12
N GLU A 147 -0.47 -10.78 -16.44
CA GLU A 147 -1.90 -11.06 -16.51
C GLU A 147 -2.53 -10.29 -17.68
#